data_f713d3cddf76fb0a9e1cb01a07b32846
#
_entry.id   f713d3cddf76fb0a9e1cb01a07b32846
#
_cell.length_a   1.000
_cell.length_b   1.000
_cell.length_c   1.000
_cell.angle_alpha   90.00
_cell.angle_beta   90.00
_cell.angle_gamma   90.00
#
_symmetry.space_group_name_H-M   'P 1'
#
loop_
_entity.id
_entity.type
_entity.pdbx_description
1 polymer ?
#
loop_
_entity_poly.entity_id
_entity_poly.type
_entity_poly.pdbx_seq_one_letter_code
_entity_poly.pdbx_strand_id
1 'polypeptide(L)'
;MPVSSPYPAWRPLTEADLPALARIAAEVHPDFPEEDAIFAERLALAPDWCFALSDGKRLIGYVLSHPWVGPPPKLNSLLGTLPSPATMAYVHDLALLPVARGGGHGIAIVNQLILLAKSSNISTMALVAVSGSAPFWERHGFRALPPSPDLASYGPDARFMRLDLIR
;
A
#
# COMPACT_ATOMS: atom_id res chain seq x y z
N MET A 1 -25.94 17.09 -21.69
CA MET A 1 -25.56 16.99 -20.27
C MET A 1 -24.08 16.71 -20.15
N PRO A 2 -23.32 17.57 -19.52
CA PRO A 2 -21.93 17.23 -19.25
C PRO A 2 -21.88 16.03 -18.30
N VAL A 3 -21.20 14.96 -18.74
CA VAL A 3 -20.93 13.83 -17.87
C VAL A 3 -19.81 14.24 -16.92
N SER A 4 -20.00 14.10 -15.61
CA SER A 4 -18.93 14.36 -14.67
C SER A 4 -17.75 13.42 -15.00
N SER A 5 -16.53 13.97 -15.01
CA SER A 5 -15.35 13.17 -15.27
C SER A 5 -15.26 12.02 -14.25
N PRO A 6 -15.02 10.75 -14.68
CA PRO A 6 -14.81 9.66 -13.74
C PRO A 6 -13.47 9.75 -13.00
N TYR A 7 -12.65 10.76 -13.29
CA TYR A 7 -11.32 10.92 -12.73
C TYR A 7 -11.28 12.01 -11.67
N PRO A 8 -10.36 11.87 -10.66
CA PRO A 8 -9.43 10.75 -10.46
C PRO A 8 -10.11 9.44 -10.07
N ALA A 9 -9.54 8.32 -10.52
CA ALA A 9 -10.11 7.01 -10.22
C ALA A 9 -9.01 5.98 -9.99
N TRP A 10 -9.27 5.03 -9.08
CA TRP A 10 -8.43 3.87 -8.86
C TRP A 10 -8.73 2.80 -9.93
N ARG A 11 -7.67 2.17 -10.42
CA ARG A 11 -7.73 1.05 -11.36
C ARG A 11 -6.61 0.06 -11.06
N PRO A 12 -6.64 -1.16 -11.62
CA PRO A 12 -5.50 -2.08 -11.48
C PRO A 12 -4.20 -1.46 -11.98
N LEU A 13 -3.13 -1.69 -11.22
CA LEU A 13 -1.78 -1.30 -11.62
C LEU A 13 -1.30 -2.21 -12.75
N THR A 14 -0.58 -1.65 -13.72
CA THR A 14 0.01 -2.40 -14.83
C THR A 14 1.51 -2.18 -14.89
N GLU A 15 2.22 -3.04 -15.62
CA GLU A 15 3.67 -2.88 -15.82
C GLU A 15 4.03 -1.53 -16.45
N ALA A 16 3.16 -1.01 -17.32
CA ALA A 16 3.37 0.29 -17.96
C ALA A 16 3.37 1.44 -16.94
N ASP A 17 2.76 1.25 -15.77
CA ASP A 17 2.71 2.26 -14.71
C ASP A 17 4.00 2.33 -13.88
N LEU A 18 4.85 1.30 -13.92
CA LEU A 18 6.00 1.19 -13.02
C LEU A 18 6.98 2.37 -13.09
N PRO A 19 7.33 2.93 -14.26
CA PRO A 19 8.19 4.12 -14.29
C PRO A 19 7.59 5.32 -13.57
N ALA A 20 6.29 5.58 -13.75
CA ALA A 20 5.59 6.66 -13.06
C ALA A 20 5.48 6.39 -11.55
N LEU A 21 5.23 5.14 -11.16
CA LEU A 21 5.20 4.72 -9.77
C LEU A 21 6.54 5.01 -9.08
N ALA A 22 7.64 4.65 -9.72
CA ALA A 22 8.98 4.89 -9.18
C ALA A 22 9.25 6.37 -8.94
N ARG A 23 8.79 7.25 -9.85
CA ARG A 23 8.91 8.70 -9.69
C ARG A 23 8.10 9.20 -8.49
N ILE A 24 6.87 8.70 -8.34
CA ILE A 24 6.01 9.07 -7.20
C ILE A 24 6.64 8.60 -5.89
N ALA A 25 7.14 7.37 -5.85
CA ALA A 25 7.82 6.83 -4.66
C ALA A 25 9.00 7.69 -4.23
N ALA A 26 9.83 8.12 -5.18
CA ALA A 26 10.98 8.98 -4.90
C ALA A 26 10.55 10.35 -4.36
N GLU A 27 9.43 10.89 -4.83
CA GLU A 27 8.92 12.18 -4.36
C GLU A 27 8.26 12.08 -2.98
N VAL A 28 7.42 11.04 -2.77
CA VAL A 28 6.62 10.90 -1.55
C VAL A 28 7.43 10.28 -0.41
N HIS A 29 8.31 9.33 -0.72
CA HIS A 29 9.10 8.59 0.26
C HIS A 29 10.61 8.72 0.02
N PRO A 30 11.16 9.95 0.01
CA PRO A 30 12.59 10.14 -0.31
C PRO A 30 13.53 9.48 0.70
N ASP A 31 13.08 9.26 1.93
CA ASP A 31 13.89 8.64 2.99
C ASP A 31 13.80 7.10 3.00
N PHE A 32 12.96 6.54 2.15
CA PHE A 32 12.72 5.09 2.08
C PHE A 32 12.85 4.58 0.65
N PRO A 33 14.03 4.78 0.02
CA PRO A 33 14.20 4.39 -1.38
C PRO A 33 14.17 2.88 -1.56
N GLU A 34 13.50 2.45 -2.63
CA GLU A 34 13.50 1.05 -3.04
C GLU A 34 13.86 0.96 -4.51
N GLU A 35 14.55 -0.12 -4.88
CA GLU A 35 14.90 -0.38 -6.27
C GLU A 35 13.67 -0.73 -7.11
N ASP A 36 13.72 -0.42 -8.39
CA ASP A 36 12.60 -0.69 -9.32
C ASP A 36 12.18 -2.16 -9.32
N ALA A 37 13.13 -3.08 -9.13
CA ALA A 37 12.85 -4.51 -9.05
C ALA A 37 11.89 -4.88 -7.91
N ILE A 38 11.88 -4.10 -6.81
CA ILE A 38 10.97 -4.35 -5.69
C ILE A 38 9.52 -4.09 -6.13
N PHE A 39 9.28 -2.97 -6.79
CA PHE A 39 7.94 -2.61 -7.27
C PHE A 39 7.46 -3.62 -8.32
N ALA A 40 8.32 -4.00 -9.24
CA ALA A 40 8.00 -4.97 -10.28
C ALA A 40 7.65 -6.33 -9.69
N GLU A 41 8.39 -6.79 -8.68
CA GLU A 41 8.10 -8.06 -8.02
C GLU A 41 6.76 -8.04 -7.29
N ARG A 42 6.46 -6.97 -6.56
CA ARG A 42 5.17 -6.85 -5.85
C ARG A 42 4.00 -6.97 -6.82
N LEU A 43 4.10 -6.29 -7.96
CA LEU A 43 3.06 -6.37 -9.00
C LEU A 43 2.98 -7.77 -9.61
N ALA A 44 4.12 -8.38 -9.91
CA ALA A 44 4.15 -9.71 -10.52
C ALA A 44 3.58 -10.78 -9.60
N LEU A 45 3.88 -10.71 -8.29
CA LEU A 45 3.39 -11.69 -7.31
C LEU A 45 1.93 -11.49 -6.92
N ALA A 46 1.47 -10.24 -6.88
CA ALA A 46 0.13 -9.91 -6.36
C ALA A 46 -0.59 -8.89 -7.24
N PRO A 47 -0.83 -9.20 -8.52
CA PRO A 47 -1.45 -8.22 -9.45
C PRO A 47 -2.85 -7.77 -9.01
N ASP A 48 -3.59 -8.62 -8.33
CA ASP A 48 -4.95 -8.30 -7.86
C ASP A 48 -4.97 -7.40 -6.62
N TRP A 49 -3.80 -7.12 -6.04
CA TRP A 49 -3.64 -6.35 -4.81
C TRP A 49 -2.93 -5.01 -5.02
N CYS A 50 -2.66 -4.65 -6.27
CA CYS A 50 -1.92 -3.43 -6.62
C CYS A 50 -2.77 -2.54 -7.51
N PHE A 51 -2.87 -1.25 -7.13
CA PHE A 51 -3.76 -0.32 -7.81
C PHE A 51 -3.07 1.01 -8.08
N ALA A 52 -3.54 1.68 -9.12
CA ALA A 52 -3.05 2.97 -9.58
C ALA A 52 -4.17 4.00 -9.51
N LEU A 53 -3.86 5.19 -9.02
CA LEU A 53 -4.77 6.33 -9.05
C LEU A 53 -4.41 7.21 -10.24
N SER A 54 -5.32 7.32 -11.20
CA SER A 54 -5.14 8.09 -12.42
C SER A 54 -6.04 9.32 -12.43
N ASP A 55 -5.54 10.45 -12.94
CA ASP A 55 -6.36 11.63 -13.18
C ASP A 55 -6.90 11.68 -14.61
N GLY A 56 -6.72 10.58 -15.37
CA GLY A 56 -7.10 10.48 -16.78
C GLY A 56 -5.97 10.79 -17.74
N LYS A 57 -4.91 11.41 -17.26
CA LYS A 57 -3.72 11.78 -18.06
C LYS A 57 -2.45 11.17 -17.53
N ARG A 58 -2.32 11.08 -16.20
CA ARG A 58 -1.12 10.57 -15.55
C ARG A 58 -1.47 9.86 -14.24
N LEU A 59 -0.50 9.11 -13.74
CA LEU A 59 -0.57 8.51 -12.42
C LEU A 59 -0.34 9.59 -11.36
N ILE A 60 -1.19 9.65 -10.34
CA ILE A 60 -1.07 10.58 -9.22
C ILE A 60 -1.03 9.89 -7.85
N GLY A 61 -1.08 8.58 -7.85
CA GLY A 61 -0.96 7.77 -6.64
C GLY A 61 -0.93 6.29 -6.97
N TYR A 62 -0.58 5.49 -5.99
CA TYR A 62 -0.57 4.04 -6.14
C TYR A 62 -0.66 3.36 -4.78
N VAL A 63 -1.01 2.10 -4.79
CA VAL A 63 -0.87 1.21 -3.65
C VAL A 63 -0.30 -0.13 -4.11
N LEU A 64 0.66 -0.63 -3.35
CA LEU A 64 1.20 -1.98 -3.47
C LEU A 64 0.82 -2.74 -2.21
N SER A 65 0.13 -3.85 -2.37
CA SER A 65 -0.21 -4.73 -1.26
C SER A 65 -0.14 -6.18 -1.70
N HIS A 66 -0.19 -7.08 -0.74
CA HIS A 66 -0.12 -8.51 -1.03
C HIS A 66 -0.55 -9.34 0.18
N PRO A 67 -0.97 -10.59 -0.01
CA PRO A 67 -1.12 -11.54 1.09
C PRO A 67 0.21 -11.78 1.79
N TRP A 68 0.17 -12.05 3.10
CA TRP A 68 1.40 -12.26 3.89
C TRP A 68 1.13 -13.07 5.15
N VAL A 69 2.21 -13.49 5.82
CA VAL A 69 2.22 -14.05 7.18
C VAL A 69 3.47 -13.57 7.91
N GLY A 70 3.36 -13.39 9.22
CA GLY A 70 4.53 -13.11 10.05
C GLY A 70 4.95 -11.65 10.08
N PRO A 71 6.22 -11.39 10.38
CA PRO A 71 6.73 -10.02 10.50
C PRO A 71 6.75 -9.30 9.16
N PRO A 72 6.79 -7.95 9.17
CA PRO A 72 6.84 -7.19 7.93
C PRO A 72 8.11 -7.52 7.13
N PRO A 73 8.03 -7.57 5.80
CA PRO A 73 9.21 -7.67 4.97
C PRO A 73 10.16 -6.50 5.21
N LYS A 74 11.44 -6.73 5.09
CA LYS A 74 12.43 -5.64 5.17
C LYS A 74 12.25 -4.68 4.01
N LEU A 75 12.53 -3.40 4.26
CA LEU A 75 12.55 -2.38 3.21
C LEU A 75 13.57 -2.80 2.13
N ASN A 76 13.21 -2.57 0.88
CA ASN A 76 14.07 -2.83 -0.29
C ASN A 76 14.52 -4.30 -0.38
N SER A 77 13.61 -5.22 -0.11
CA SER A 77 13.88 -6.66 -0.19
C SER A 77 12.87 -7.37 -1.08
N LEU A 78 13.33 -8.38 -1.80
CA LEU A 78 12.47 -9.25 -2.59
C LEU A 78 11.77 -10.27 -1.69
N LEU A 79 10.53 -10.61 -2.02
CA LEU A 79 9.77 -11.63 -1.29
C LEU A 79 10.05 -13.04 -1.79
N GLY A 80 10.37 -13.18 -3.07
CA GLY A 80 10.54 -14.47 -3.73
C GLY A 80 9.21 -15.11 -4.09
N THR A 81 8.42 -15.48 -3.09
CA THR A 81 7.09 -16.07 -3.26
C THR A 81 6.14 -15.54 -2.20
N LEU A 82 4.84 -15.70 -2.43
CA LEU A 82 3.84 -15.37 -1.42
C LEU A 82 3.47 -16.62 -0.61
N PRO A 83 3.18 -16.47 0.70
CA PRO A 83 2.74 -17.58 1.52
C PRO A 83 1.34 -18.04 1.13
N SER A 84 1.10 -19.36 1.30
CA SER A 84 -0.21 -19.94 1.11
C SER A 84 -0.40 -21.07 2.14
N PRO A 85 -1.40 -20.98 3.04
CA PRO A 85 -2.35 -19.89 3.19
C PRO A 85 -1.74 -18.63 3.80
N ALA A 86 -2.33 -17.48 3.49
CA ALA A 86 -1.96 -16.22 4.10
C ALA A 86 -2.91 -15.87 5.25
N THR A 87 -2.39 -15.16 6.26
CA THR A 87 -3.18 -14.75 7.42
C THR A 87 -3.46 -13.25 7.45
N MET A 88 -2.73 -12.46 6.66
CA MET A 88 -2.91 -11.02 6.61
C MET A 88 -2.83 -10.48 5.18
N ALA A 89 -3.43 -9.32 4.97
CA ALA A 89 -3.19 -8.48 3.83
C ALA A 89 -2.19 -7.40 4.25
N TYR A 90 -1.03 -7.40 3.64
CA TYR A 90 0.04 -6.45 3.98
C TYR A 90 0.05 -5.32 2.97
N VAL A 91 -0.07 -4.08 3.46
CA VAL A 91 0.07 -2.88 2.62
C VAL A 91 1.54 -2.49 2.61
N HIS A 92 2.20 -2.76 1.50
CA HIS A 92 3.61 -2.47 1.35
C HIS A 92 3.85 -0.96 1.25
N ASP A 93 3.06 -0.27 0.42
CA ASP A 93 3.26 1.15 0.15
C ASP A 93 1.98 1.75 -0.42
N LEU A 94 1.54 2.84 0.18
CA LEU A 94 0.46 3.68 -0.32
C LEU A 94 1.00 5.09 -0.46
N ALA A 95 1.02 5.63 -1.66
CA ALA A 95 1.54 6.97 -1.93
C ALA A 95 0.58 7.78 -2.77
N LEU A 96 0.34 9.03 -2.36
CA LEU A 96 -0.46 10.00 -3.09
C LEU A 96 0.38 11.25 -3.31
N LEU A 97 0.44 11.74 -4.55
CA LEU A 97 1.01 13.06 -4.81
C LEU A 97 0.18 14.13 -4.09
N PRO A 98 0.77 15.29 -3.76
CA PRO A 98 0.02 16.36 -3.08
C PRO A 98 -1.29 16.72 -3.79
N VAL A 99 -1.31 16.73 -5.13
CA VAL A 99 -2.52 17.02 -5.92
C VAL A 99 -3.65 16.02 -5.69
N ALA A 100 -3.33 14.81 -5.26
CA ALA A 100 -4.31 13.76 -5.02
C ALA A 100 -4.83 13.71 -3.57
N ARG A 101 -4.27 14.54 -2.70
CA ARG A 101 -4.62 14.54 -1.27
C ARG A 101 -5.87 15.38 -1.00
N GLY A 102 -6.62 15.01 0.06
CA GLY A 102 -7.80 15.74 0.49
C GLY A 102 -9.08 15.40 -0.25
N GLY A 103 -9.02 14.51 -1.25
CA GLY A 103 -10.20 14.11 -2.03
C GLY A 103 -10.82 12.78 -1.61
N GLY A 104 -10.36 12.18 -0.52
CA GLY A 104 -10.88 10.90 -0.05
C GLY A 104 -10.33 9.67 -0.77
N HIS A 105 -9.32 9.82 -1.61
CA HIS A 105 -8.76 8.72 -2.42
C HIS A 105 -8.04 7.68 -1.57
N GLY A 106 -7.34 8.12 -0.52
CA GLY A 106 -6.68 7.20 0.42
C GLY A 106 -7.69 6.34 1.18
N ILE A 107 -8.74 6.96 1.68
CA ILE A 107 -9.84 6.27 2.37
C ILE A 107 -10.50 5.26 1.43
N ALA A 108 -10.78 5.68 0.19
CA ALA A 108 -11.43 4.82 -0.81
C ALA A 108 -10.62 3.55 -1.08
N ILE A 109 -9.31 3.67 -1.27
CA ILE A 109 -8.50 2.50 -1.58
C ILE A 109 -8.31 1.59 -0.36
N VAL A 110 -8.19 2.15 0.83
CA VAL A 110 -8.09 1.33 2.05
C VAL A 110 -9.37 0.52 2.23
N ASN A 111 -10.53 1.12 2.02
CA ASN A 111 -11.81 0.40 2.09
C ASN A 111 -11.90 -0.70 1.03
N GLN A 112 -11.43 -0.44 -0.19
CA GLN A 112 -11.39 -1.45 -1.24
C GLN A 112 -10.49 -2.63 -0.87
N LEU A 113 -9.32 -2.36 -0.31
CA LEU A 113 -8.40 -3.41 0.15
C LEU A 113 -8.99 -4.23 1.29
N ILE A 114 -9.72 -3.59 2.21
CA ILE A 114 -10.41 -4.29 3.30
C ILE A 114 -11.45 -5.27 2.74
N LEU A 115 -12.25 -4.84 1.76
CA LEU A 115 -13.22 -5.71 1.11
C LEU A 115 -12.54 -6.88 0.39
N LEU A 116 -11.44 -6.61 -0.29
CA LEU A 116 -10.67 -7.64 -0.98
C LEU A 116 -10.11 -8.67 0.01
N ALA A 117 -9.57 -8.21 1.14
CA ALA A 117 -9.06 -9.08 2.19
C ALA A 117 -10.17 -9.98 2.76
N LYS A 118 -11.32 -9.41 3.06
CA LYS A 118 -12.47 -10.17 3.56
C LYS A 118 -12.93 -11.22 2.56
N SER A 119 -13.02 -10.86 1.28
CA SER A 119 -13.42 -11.81 0.24
C SER A 119 -12.41 -12.90 -0.01
N SER A 120 -11.18 -12.69 0.43
CA SER A 120 -10.07 -13.67 0.34
C SER A 120 -9.92 -14.49 1.62
N ASN A 121 -10.86 -14.40 2.57
CA ASN A 121 -10.81 -15.07 3.87
C ASN A 121 -9.58 -14.70 4.72
N ILE A 122 -9.13 -13.46 4.56
CA ILE A 122 -8.02 -12.92 5.35
C ILE A 122 -8.61 -12.11 6.51
N SER A 123 -8.14 -12.35 7.72
CA SER A 123 -8.73 -11.81 8.95
C SER A 123 -8.01 -10.59 9.51
N THR A 124 -6.85 -10.23 8.97
CA THR A 124 -6.10 -9.06 9.44
C THR A 124 -5.50 -8.29 8.27
N MET A 125 -5.28 -6.99 8.48
CA MET A 125 -4.52 -6.15 7.57
C MET A 125 -3.39 -5.50 8.37
N ALA A 126 -2.21 -5.38 7.78
CA ALA A 126 -1.06 -4.82 8.47
C ALA A 126 -0.19 -3.99 7.54
N LEU A 127 0.60 -3.11 8.13
CA LEU A 127 1.53 -2.24 7.40
C LEU A 127 2.60 -1.69 8.34
N VAL A 128 3.64 -1.11 7.75
CA VAL A 128 4.61 -0.31 8.50
C VAL A 128 4.36 1.16 8.17
N ALA A 129 3.94 1.92 9.17
CA ALA A 129 3.72 3.36 9.03
C ALA A 129 5.03 4.10 9.23
N VAL A 130 5.35 4.99 8.29
CA VAL A 130 6.56 5.82 8.31
C VAL A 130 6.18 7.28 8.04
N SER A 131 7.14 8.19 8.22
CA SER A 131 6.99 9.61 7.89
C SER A 131 5.76 10.28 8.50
N GLY A 132 5.41 9.90 9.73
CA GLY A 132 4.28 10.52 10.44
C GLY A 132 2.91 10.11 9.92
N SER A 133 2.81 9.02 9.17
CA SER A 133 1.53 8.55 8.59
C SER A 133 0.65 7.77 9.58
N ALA A 134 1.16 7.43 10.77
CA ALA A 134 0.39 6.65 11.75
C ALA A 134 -0.99 7.23 12.07
N PRO A 135 -1.18 8.57 12.24
CA PRO A 135 -2.51 9.12 12.50
C PRO A 135 -3.52 8.83 11.38
N PHE A 136 -3.09 8.82 10.12
CA PHE A 136 -3.97 8.44 9.00
C PHE A 136 -4.49 7.01 9.19
N TRP A 137 -3.58 6.07 9.52
CA TRP A 137 -3.95 4.68 9.70
C TRP A 137 -4.79 4.45 10.97
N GLU A 138 -4.50 5.20 12.04
CA GLU A 138 -5.29 5.13 13.27
C GLU A 138 -6.75 5.53 13.01
N ARG A 139 -7.00 6.53 12.16
CA ARG A 139 -8.36 6.94 11.78
C ARG A 139 -9.11 5.84 11.04
N HIS A 140 -8.39 4.87 10.45
CA HIS A 140 -9.00 3.70 9.82
C HIS A 140 -9.14 2.50 10.75
N GLY A 141 -8.82 2.67 12.03
CA GLY A 141 -8.93 1.60 13.01
C GLY A 141 -7.68 0.76 13.21
N PHE A 142 -6.59 1.08 12.50
CA PHE A 142 -5.31 0.41 12.73
C PHE A 142 -4.73 0.85 14.09
N ARG A 143 -4.05 -0.07 14.74
CA ARG A 143 -3.35 0.20 16.01
C ARG A 143 -1.89 -0.21 15.90
N ALA A 144 -1.01 0.55 16.52
CA ALA A 144 0.41 0.25 16.56
C ALA A 144 0.67 -0.93 17.49
N LEU A 145 1.53 -1.84 17.04
CA LEU A 145 2.05 -2.93 17.85
C LEU A 145 3.32 -2.46 18.57
N PRO A 146 3.76 -3.18 19.63
CA PRO A 146 4.99 -2.82 20.32
C PRO A 146 6.19 -2.77 19.37
N PRO A 147 7.20 -1.92 19.62
CA PRO A 147 8.41 -1.87 18.81
C PRO A 147 9.08 -3.23 18.71
N SER A 148 9.66 -3.52 17.55
CA SER A 148 10.30 -4.81 17.27
C SER A 148 11.57 -4.60 16.43
N PRO A 149 12.59 -5.46 16.58
CA PRO A 149 13.77 -5.45 15.70
C PRO A 149 13.44 -5.65 14.21
N ASP A 150 12.28 -6.23 13.93
CA ASP A 150 11.81 -6.44 12.55
C ASP A 150 11.59 -5.13 11.79
N LEU A 151 11.50 -4.00 12.48
CA LEU A 151 11.33 -2.68 11.88
C LEU A 151 12.65 -1.95 11.61
N ALA A 152 13.78 -2.56 11.90
CA ALA A 152 15.10 -1.88 11.85
C ALA A 152 15.38 -1.22 10.49
N SER A 153 14.96 -1.85 9.38
CA SER A 153 15.18 -1.31 8.04
C SER A 153 14.37 -0.03 7.74
N TYR A 154 13.33 0.23 8.53
CA TYR A 154 12.45 1.40 8.37
C TYR A 154 12.80 2.55 9.32
N GLY A 155 13.76 2.34 10.22
CA GLY A 155 14.18 3.37 11.19
C GLY A 155 13.36 3.38 12.47
N PRO A 156 13.82 4.20 13.48
CA PRO A 156 13.27 4.14 14.84
C PRO A 156 11.83 4.68 14.96
N ASP A 157 11.39 5.52 14.02
CA ASP A 157 10.06 6.13 14.07
C ASP A 157 8.98 5.30 13.38
N ALA A 158 9.37 4.19 12.77
CA ALA A 158 8.43 3.30 12.10
C ALA A 158 7.53 2.59 13.13
N ARG A 159 6.28 2.34 12.72
CA ARG A 159 5.30 1.61 13.54
C ARG A 159 4.69 0.49 12.71
N PHE A 160 4.77 -0.73 13.23
CA PHE A 160 4.02 -1.85 12.65
C PHE A 160 2.59 -1.76 13.17
N MET A 161 1.64 -1.62 12.26
CA MET A 161 0.25 -1.39 12.60
C MET A 161 -0.64 -2.50 12.06
N ARG A 162 -1.70 -2.81 12.80
CA ARG A 162 -2.61 -3.90 12.45
C ARG A 162 -4.07 -3.47 12.62
N LEU A 163 -4.89 -3.98 11.71
CA LEU A 163 -6.35 -3.90 11.77
C LEU A 163 -6.93 -5.31 11.75
N ASP A 164 -7.72 -5.65 12.77
CA ASP A 164 -8.46 -6.91 12.77
C ASP A 164 -9.75 -6.71 11.96
N LEU A 165 -9.98 -7.61 11.01
CA LEU A 165 -11.14 -7.52 10.13
C LEU A 165 -12.31 -8.30 10.71
N ILE A 166 -13.46 -7.64 10.84
CA ILE A 166 -14.70 -8.26 11.32
C ILE A 166 -15.35 -8.96 10.12
N ARG A 167 -15.70 -10.22 10.33
CA ARG A 167 -16.40 -11.01 9.33
C ARG A 167 -17.89 -10.68 9.28
#